data_44c2a1c1be9ed0b68c1fb205f854aed2
#
_entry.id   44c2a1c1be9ed0b68c1fb205f854aed2
#
_cell.length_a   1.000
_cell.length_b   1.000
_cell.length_c   1.000
_cell.angle_alpha   90.00
_cell.angle_beta   90.00
_cell.angle_gamma   90.00
#
_symmetry.space_group_name_H-M   'P 1'
#
loop_
_entity.id
_entity.type
_entity.pdbx_description
1 polymer ?
#
loop_
_entity_poly.entity_id
_entity_poly.type
_entity_poly.pdbx_seq_one_letter_code
_entity_poly.pdbx_strand_id
1 'polypeptide(L)'
;MKIFLDTSDVDVIKHHYQTGLVDGVTTNPTLMMQAGRNPVEVISEISSVFSDRGYRIGSISAEVVADNAEEMVLQAEQYHSIDGNITIKVPCTYEGLKACKALSDRNIKVNVTLIFSLSQSILAAKAGATYISPFVGRCEDNNIDGIDLISSIKRVFTLNGITTNILAASIRSLDHINDSYKAGADIVTLPPKIFEEMYKHSLTDQGLAQFDKDWKELNK
;
A
#
# COMPACT_ATOMS: atom_id res chain seq x y z
N MET A 1 8.34 -2.80 -9.31
CA MET A 1 7.66 -1.62 -8.72
C MET A 1 6.17 -1.87 -8.77
N LYS A 2 5.45 -1.61 -7.67
CA LYS A 2 3.99 -1.72 -7.62
C LYS A 2 3.38 -0.47 -7.00
N ILE A 3 2.21 -0.05 -7.46
CA ILE A 3 1.47 1.10 -6.94
C ILE A 3 0.18 0.62 -6.31
N PHE A 4 -0.02 0.96 -5.04
CA PHE A 4 -1.27 0.74 -4.33
C PHE A 4 -1.96 2.07 -4.08
N LEU A 5 -3.30 2.07 -4.08
CA LEU A 5 -4.10 3.22 -3.65
C LEU A 5 -4.39 3.12 -2.15
N ASP A 6 -4.18 4.23 -1.43
CA ASP A 6 -4.53 4.35 0.00
C ASP A 6 -5.88 5.04 0.13
N THR A 7 -6.95 4.25 0.06
CA THR A 7 -8.34 4.74 0.12
C THR A 7 -9.31 3.60 0.41
N SER A 8 -10.46 3.94 0.99
CA SER A 8 -11.63 3.05 1.16
C SER A 8 -12.79 3.40 0.22
N ASP A 9 -12.62 4.41 -0.64
CA ASP A 9 -13.64 4.82 -1.61
C ASP A 9 -13.66 3.86 -2.80
N VAL A 10 -14.71 3.04 -2.87
CA VAL A 10 -14.86 1.97 -3.87
C VAL A 10 -14.96 2.53 -5.30
N ASP A 11 -15.66 3.66 -5.48
CA ASP A 11 -15.84 4.26 -6.80
C ASP A 11 -14.53 4.85 -7.32
N VAL A 12 -13.77 5.50 -6.45
CA VAL A 12 -12.43 6.00 -6.77
C VAL A 12 -11.48 4.85 -7.11
N ILE A 13 -11.50 3.76 -6.35
CA ILE A 13 -10.71 2.56 -6.65
C ILE A 13 -11.09 2.02 -8.02
N LYS A 14 -12.38 1.85 -8.31
CA LYS A 14 -12.91 1.35 -9.57
C LYS A 14 -12.47 2.22 -10.75
N HIS A 15 -12.53 3.56 -10.58
CA HIS A 15 -12.09 4.50 -11.60
C HIS A 15 -10.61 4.32 -11.95
N HIS A 16 -9.73 4.34 -10.95
CA HIS A 16 -8.28 4.24 -11.18
C HIS A 16 -7.83 2.84 -11.61
N TYR A 17 -8.52 1.80 -11.14
CA TYR A 17 -8.23 0.42 -11.55
C TYR A 17 -8.40 0.22 -13.07
N GLN A 18 -9.27 0.98 -13.72
CA GLN A 18 -9.47 0.91 -15.17
C GLN A 18 -8.22 1.28 -15.98
N THR A 19 -7.28 2.01 -15.37
CA THR A 19 -6.00 2.36 -16.02
C THR A 19 -5.07 1.17 -16.21
N GLY A 20 -5.27 0.09 -15.45
CA GLY A 20 -4.36 -1.06 -15.41
C GLY A 20 -3.04 -0.80 -14.67
N LEU A 21 -2.90 0.36 -13.99
CA LEU A 21 -1.67 0.77 -13.31
C LEU A 21 -1.72 0.59 -11.79
N VAL A 22 -2.86 0.18 -11.25
CA VAL A 22 -3.05 -0.05 -9.81
C VAL A 22 -2.88 -1.53 -9.50
N ASP A 23 -1.91 -1.85 -8.65
CA ASP A 23 -1.56 -3.23 -8.27
C ASP A 23 -2.22 -3.69 -6.97
N GLY A 24 -2.78 -2.79 -6.19
CA GLY A 24 -3.40 -3.11 -4.89
C GLY A 24 -4.04 -1.91 -4.21
N VAL A 25 -4.57 -2.16 -3.02
CA VAL A 25 -5.22 -1.14 -2.18
C VAL A 25 -4.78 -1.34 -0.74
N THR A 26 -4.54 -0.23 -0.05
CA THR A 26 -4.44 -0.22 1.41
C THR A 26 -5.59 0.55 2.01
N THR A 27 -6.12 0.03 3.10
CA THR A 27 -7.09 0.71 3.93
C THR A 27 -6.55 0.88 5.35
N ASN A 28 -7.21 1.68 6.16
CA ASN A 28 -6.89 1.85 7.57
C ASN A 28 -8.14 2.32 8.35
N PRO A 29 -8.15 2.27 9.69
CA PRO A 29 -9.29 2.66 10.50
C PRO A 29 -9.79 4.08 10.24
N THR A 30 -8.88 5.02 9.96
CA THR A 30 -9.24 6.42 9.66
C THR A 30 -10.04 6.52 8.36
N LEU A 31 -9.59 5.83 7.30
CA LEU A 31 -10.28 5.79 6.02
C LEU A 31 -11.64 5.10 6.15
N MET A 32 -11.72 4.00 6.91
CA MET A 32 -12.98 3.31 7.18
C MET A 32 -13.97 4.18 7.97
N MET A 33 -13.47 4.93 8.96
CA MET A 33 -14.29 5.91 9.69
C MET A 33 -14.84 7.00 8.76
N GLN A 34 -14.02 7.51 7.84
CA GLN A 34 -14.44 8.52 6.85
C GLN A 34 -15.49 7.96 5.88
N ALA A 35 -15.39 6.70 5.50
CA ALA A 35 -16.40 6.03 4.69
C ALA A 35 -17.76 5.90 5.41
N GLY A 36 -17.76 5.89 6.76
CA GLY A 36 -18.99 5.81 7.56
C GLY A 36 -19.79 4.52 7.38
N ARG A 37 -19.11 3.43 6.91
CA ARG A 37 -19.72 2.15 6.55
C ARG A 37 -19.05 0.99 7.28
N ASN A 38 -19.71 -0.16 7.30
CA ASN A 38 -19.14 -1.38 7.88
C ASN A 38 -17.84 -1.78 7.14
N PRO A 39 -16.69 -1.91 7.83
CA PRO A 39 -15.42 -2.22 7.19
C PRO A 39 -15.43 -3.54 6.39
N VAL A 40 -16.12 -4.58 6.89
CA VAL A 40 -16.22 -5.88 6.20
C VAL A 40 -16.94 -5.74 4.86
N GLU A 41 -18.03 -4.95 4.83
CA GLU A 41 -18.77 -4.67 3.59
C GLU A 41 -17.91 -3.89 2.59
N VAL A 42 -17.22 -2.85 3.07
CA VAL A 42 -16.32 -2.05 2.21
C VAL A 42 -15.21 -2.91 1.61
N ILE A 43 -14.55 -3.75 2.40
CA ILE A 43 -13.50 -4.67 1.91
C ILE A 43 -14.08 -5.68 0.92
N SER A 44 -15.28 -6.19 1.15
CA SER A 44 -15.96 -7.10 0.22
C SER A 44 -16.26 -6.42 -1.13
N GLU A 45 -16.74 -5.19 -1.11
CA GLU A 45 -16.98 -4.42 -2.33
C GLU A 45 -15.68 -4.11 -3.08
N ILE A 46 -14.63 -3.69 -2.37
CA ILE A 46 -13.29 -3.50 -2.97
C ILE A 46 -12.84 -4.80 -3.63
N SER A 47 -12.96 -5.95 -2.96
CA SER A 47 -12.60 -7.24 -3.53
C SER A 47 -13.38 -7.55 -4.81
N SER A 48 -14.68 -7.26 -4.84
CA SER A 48 -15.54 -7.49 -6.01
C SER A 48 -15.10 -6.69 -7.23
N VAL A 49 -14.61 -5.44 -7.05
CA VAL A 49 -14.11 -4.60 -8.16
C VAL A 49 -13.02 -5.32 -8.96
N PHE A 50 -12.24 -6.16 -8.29
CA PHE A 50 -11.08 -6.84 -8.86
C PHE A 50 -11.39 -8.22 -9.43
N SER A 51 -12.46 -8.85 -8.96
CA SER A 51 -12.90 -10.15 -9.43
C SER A 51 -13.51 -10.10 -10.85
N ASP A 52 -14.17 -9.00 -11.20
CA ASP A 52 -14.98 -8.84 -12.41
C ASP A 52 -14.18 -8.83 -13.74
N ARG A 53 -12.87 -8.67 -13.73
CA ARG A 53 -12.07 -8.48 -14.96
C ARG A 53 -10.97 -9.49 -15.21
N GLY A 54 -10.87 -10.55 -14.41
CA GLY A 54 -9.81 -11.57 -14.57
C GLY A 54 -8.38 -11.07 -14.27
N TYR A 55 -8.21 -9.80 -13.92
CA TYR A 55 -6.95 -9.26 -13.45
C TYR A 55 -6.88 -9.42 -11.94
N ARG A 56 -5.95 -10.22 -11.47
CA ARG A 56 -5.75 -10.36 -10.02
C ARG A 56 -5.01 -9.15 -9.49
N ILE A 57 -5.67 -8.36 -8.64
CA ILE A 57 -4.95 -7.45 -7.75
C ILE A 57 -4.02 -8.25 -6.84
N GLY A 58 -2.84 -7.69 -6.65
CA GLY A 58 -1.83 -8.31 -5.82
C GLY A 58 -2.19 -8.35 -4.34
N SER A 59 -2.95 -7.36 -3.83
CA SER A 59 -3.23 -7.25 -2.39
C SER A 59 -4.28 -6.18 -2.07
N ILE A 60 -5.18 -6.51 -1.13
CA ILE A 60 -6.09 -5.56 -0.47
C ILE A 60 -5.76 -5.62 1.03
N SER A 61 -5.16 -4.57 1.58
CA SER A 61 -4.80 -4.55 3.00
C SER A 61 -5.99 -4.11 3.86
N ALA A 62 -6.48 -5.01 4.71
CA ALA A 62 -7.53 -4.78 5.70
C ALA A 62 -6.94 -4.78 7.12
N GLU A 63 -7.06 -3.66 7.84
CA GLU A 63 -6.44 -3.47 9.15
C GLU A 63 -7.36 -3.95 10.28
N VAL A 64 -6.82 -4.80 11.16
CA VAL A 64 -7.47 -5.22 12.39
C VAL A 64 -7.18 -4.22 13.51
N VAL A 65 -8.12 -4.05 14.43
CA VAL A 65 -8.08 -2.98 15.45
C VAL A 65 -8.17 -3.51 16.90
N ALA A 66 -8.05 -4.81 17.10
CA ALA A 66 -8.07 -5.41 18.44
C ALA A 66 -6.76 -5.14 19.20
N ASP A 67 -6.83 -5.21 20.53
CA ASP A 67 -5.71 -4.90 21.42
C ASP A 67 -4.76 -6.06 21.66
N ASN A 68 -5.22 -7.29 21.48
CA ASN A 68 -4.43 -8.52 21.70
C ASN A 68 -4.39 -9.41 20.45
N ALA A 69 -3.38 -10.28 20.39
CA ALA A 69 -3.12 -11.11 19.23
C ALA A 69 -4.25 -12.09 18.91
N GLU A 70 -4.92 -12.64 19.90
CA GLU A 70 -6.00 -13.63 19.70
C GLU A 70 -7.21 -12.98 19.01
N GLU A 71 -7.62 -11.83 19.50
CA GLU A 71 -8.71 -11.04 18.87
C GLU A 71 -8.32 -10.51 17.50
N MET A 72 -7.06 -10.08 17.29
CA MET A 72 -6.55 -9.70 15.96
C MET A 72 -6.68 -10.87 14.98
N VAL A 73 -6.34 -12.08 15.39
CA VAL A 73 -6.48 -13.28 14.55
C VAL A 73 -7.94 -13.58 14.24
N LEU A 74 -8.84 -13.45 15.22
CA LEU A 74 -10.28 -13.65 14.99
C LEU A 74 -10.85 -12.62 13.99
N GLN A 75 -10.48 -11.33 14.11
CA GLN A 75 -10.86 -10.32 13.13
C GLN A 75 -10.25 -10.61 11.75
N ALA A 76 -9.01 -11.08 11.71
CA ALA A 76 -8.33 -11.44 10.48
C ALA A 76 -9.05 -12.56 9.72
N GLU A 77 -9.60 -13.55 10.41
CA GLU A 77 -10.37 -14.64 9.80
C GLU A 77 -11.62 -14.13 9.06
N GLN A 78 -12.30 -13.12 9.61
CA GLN A 78 -13.45 -12.49 8.95
C GLN A 78 -13.06 -11.85 7.61
N TYR A 79 -11.96 -11.09 7.57
CA TYR A 79 -11.47 -10.48 6.33
C TYR A 79 -10.92 -11.53 5.36
N HIS A 80 -10.14 -12.48 5.85
CA HIS A 80 -9.53 -13.51 5.00
C HIS A 80 -10.56 -14.40 4.31
N SER A 81 -11.73 -14.62 4.95
CA SER A 81 -12.83 -15.40 4.36
C SER A 81 -13.49 -14.73 3.15
N ILE A 82 -13.28 -13.43 2.92
CA ILE A 82 -13.85 -12.69 1.80
C ILE A 82 -13.15 -13.08 0.48
N ASP A 83 -11.81 -13.04 0.47
CA ASP A 83 -11.01 -13.32 -0.73
C ASP A 83 -9.55 -13.65 -0.37
N GLY A 84 -8.91 -14.53 -1.14
CA GLY A 84 -7.50 -14.90 -0.96
C GLY A 84 -6.49 -13.78 -1.26
N ASN A 85 -6.93 -12.66 -1.84
CA ASN A 85 -6.11 -11.48 -2.08
C ASN A 85 -6.10 -10.50 -0.90
N ILE A 86 -6.91 -10.75 0.13
CA ILE A 86 -6.90 -9.95 1.35
C ILE A 86 -5.59 -10.19 2.10
N THR A 87 -4.94 -9.10 2.44
CA THR A 87 -3.75 -9.07 3.30
C THR A 87 -4.13 -8.44 4.62
N ILE A 88 -3.91 -9.15 5.71
CA ILE A 88 -4.25 -8.66 7.04
C ILE A 88 -3.22 -7.62 7.47
N LYS A 89 -3.67 -6.45 7.87
CA LYS A 89 -2.80 -5.38 8.33
C LYS A 89 -2.83 -5.30 9.85
N VAL A 90 -1.66 -5.38 10.47
CA VAL A 90 -1.47 -5.37 11.95
C VAL A 90 -0.45 -4.31 12.35
N PRO A 91 -0.58 -3.67 13.52
CA PRO A 91 0.40 -2.70 13.99
C PRO A 91 1.72 -3.38 14.42
N CYS A 92 2.83 -2.65 14.30
CA CYS A 92 4.13 -3.12 14.80
C CYS A 92 4.23 -2.99 16.33
N THR A 93 3.47 -3.81 17.03
CA THR A 93 3.46 -3.95 18.50
C THR A 93 3.80 -5.38 18.88
N TYR A 94 4.02 -5.64 20.16
CA TYR A 94 4.24 -7.01 20.66
C TYR A 94 3.08 -7.95 20.26
N GLU A 95 1.83 -7.53 20.51
CA GLU A 95 0.64 -8.32 20.16
C GLU A 95 0.43 -8.40 18.64
N GLY A 96 0.66 -7.31 17.90
CA GLY A 96 0.57 -7.33 16.44
C GLY A 96 1.60 -8.26 15.80
N LEU A 97 2.81 -8.35 16.33
CA LEU A 97 3.84 -9.29 15.83
C LEU A 97 3.52 -10.75 16.20
N LYS A 98 2.91 -11.02 17.36
CA LYS A 98 2.34 -12.35 17.69
C LYS A 98 1.24 -12.74 16.70
N ALA A 99 0.32 -11.83 16.42
CA ALA A 99 -0.74 -12.05 15.42
C ALA A 99 -0.14 -12.28 14.02
N CYS A 100 0.85 -11.47 13.62
CA CYS A 100 1.57 -11.65 12.35
C CYS A 100 2.15 -13.07 12.25
N LYS A 101 2.85 -13.54 13.28
CA LYS A 101 3.44 -14.89 13.30
C LYS A 101 2.36 -15.95 13.17
N ALA A 102 1.29 -15.88 13.97
CA ALA A 102 0.20 -16.84 13.94
C ALA A 102 -0.52 -16.92 12.58
N LEU A 103 -0.72 -15.77 11.93
CA LEU A 103 -1.34 -15.69 10.60
C LEU A 103 -0.40 -16.19 9.51
N SER A 104 0.87 -15.79 9.55
CA SER A 104 1.89 -16.22 8.60
C SER A 104 2.09 -17.74 8.61
N ASP A 105 2.08 -18.38 9.79
CA ASP A 105 2.16 -19.86 9.93
C ASP A 105 0.97 -20.59 9.28
N ARG A 106 -0.14 -19.89 9.06
CA ARG A 106 -1.32 -20.37 8.32
C ARG A 106 -1.32 -19.97 6.85
N ASN A 107 -0.20 -19.43 6.33
CA ASN A 107 -0.07 -18.88 4.97
C ASN A 107 -1.01 -17.71 4.65
N ILE A 108 -1.48 -16.97 5.66
CA ILE A 108 -2.23 -15.74 5.50
C ILE A 108 -1.24 -14.60 5.35
N LYS A 109 -1.41 -13.80 4.28
CA LYS A 109 -0.55 -12.63 4.02
C LYS A 109 -0.74 -11.56 5.08
N VAL A 110 0.36 -11.01 5.59
CA VAL A 110 0.33 -9.96 6.61
C VAL A 110 1.14 -8.75 6.17
N ASN A 111 0.57 -7.56 6.38
CA ASN A 111 1.20 -6.26 6.25
C ASN A 111 1.41 -5.67 7.65
N VAL A 112 2.65 -5.66 8.15
CA VAL A 112 2.95 -5.01 9.43
C VAL A 112 3.11 -3.52 9.22
N THR A 113 2.21 -2.74 9.82
CA THR A 113 2.10 -1.29 9.65
C THR A 113 2.70 -0.52 10.83
N LEU A 114 2.77 0.82 10.69
CA LEU A 114 3.33 1.73 11.70
C LEU A 114 4.81 1.41 11.98
N ILE A 115 5.58 1.25 10.92
CA ILE A 115 7.03 1.05 10.98
C ILE A 115 7.73 2.40 10.92
N PHE A 116 8.58 2.67 11.93
CA PHE A 116 9.34 3.91 12.08
C PHE A 116 10.82 3.67 12.38
N SER A 117 11.27 2.39 12.41
CA SER A 117 12.67 2.06 12.66
C SER A 117 13.08 0.77 11.95
N LEU A 118 14.39 0.66 11.70
CA LEU A 118 14.97 -0.57 11.14
C LEU A 118 14.75 -1.77 12.08
N SER A 119 14.85 -1.59 13.39
CA SER A 119 14.62 -2.68 14.36
C SER A 119 13.19 -3.24 14.28
N GLN A 120 12.18 -2.38 14.14
CA GLN A 120 10.81 -2.81 13.91
C GLN A 120 10.67 -3.62 12.62
N SER A 121 11.32 -3.19 11.53
CA SER A 121 11.30 -3.88 10.24
C SER A 121 11.91 -5.29 10.33
N ILE A 122 13.00 -5.44 11.07
CA ILE A 122 13.65 -6.74 11.32
C ILE A 122 12.71 -7.67 12.10
N LEU A 123 12.06 -7.18 13.15
CA LEU A 123 11.11 -7.99 13.92
C LEU A 123 9.90 -8.41 13.09
N ALA A 124 9.35 -7.50 12.30
CA ALA A 124 8.23 -7.79 11.41
C ALA A 124 8.58 -8.86 10.35
N ALA A 125 9.75 -8.74 9.73
CA ALA A 125 10.25 -9.75 8.79
C ALA A 125 10.43 -11.12 9.47
N LYS A 126 11.00 -11.17 10.68
CA LYS A 126 11.14 -12.40 11.47
C LYS A 126 9.79 -13.02 11.89
N ALA A 127 8.76 -12.20 12.07
CA ALA A 127 7.40 -12.67 12.32
C ALA A 127 6.71 -13.24 11.07
N GLY A 128 7.33 -13.15 9.88
CA GLY A 128 6.81 -13.68 8.63
C GLY A 128 5.95 -12.69 7.82
N ALA A 129 6.10 -11.39 8.06
CA ALA A 129 5.38 -10.38 7.32
C ALA A 129 5.62 -10.51 5.80
N THR A 130 4.54 -10.47 5.01
CA THR A 130 4.59 -10.38 3.54
C THR A 130 5.01 -8.97 3.12
N TYR A 131 4.48 -7.96 3.81
CA TYR A 131 4.79 -6.55 3.63
C TYR A 131 5.13 -5.92 4.97
N ILE A 132 5.99 -4.93 4.94
CA ILE A 132 6.17 -3.96 6.02
C ILE A 132 5.85 -2.58 5.48
N SER A 133 5.20 -1.73 6.28
CA SER A 133 4.82 -0.38 5.86
C SER A 133 5.58 0.69 6.67
N PRO A 134 6.80 1.11 6.24
CA PRO A 134 7.44 2.30 6.77
C PRO A 134 6.68 3.57 6.36
N PHE A 135 6.45 4.48 7.30
CA PHE A 135 5.62 5.67 7.13
C PHE A 135 6.47 6.90 6.83
N VAL A 136 6.79 7.14 5.55
CA VAL A 136 7.69 8.23 5.10
C VAL A 136 7.24 9.59 5.62
N GLY A 137 6.07 10.06 5.24
CA GLY A 137 5.64 11.41 5.61
C GLY A 137 5.43 11.59 7.12
N ARG A 138 5.06 10.54 7.86
CA ARG A 138 4.95 10.62 9.32
C ARG A 138 6.32 10.61 10.01
N CYS A 139 7.33 9.96 9.43
CA CYS A 139 8.71 10.10 9.86
C CYS A 139 9.16 11.55 9.77
N GLU A 140 8.93 12.19 8.62
CA GLU A 140 9.32 13.59 8.38
C GLU A 140 8.63 14.57 9.34
N ASP A 141 7.34 14.36 9.68
CA ASP A 141 6.64 15.14 10.70
C ASP A 141 7.36 15.13 12.06
N ASN A 142 8.18 14.09 12.29
CA ASN A 142 8.92 13.90 13.55
C ASN A 142 10.44 14.06 13.37
N ASN A 143 10.89 14.73 12.30
CA ASN A 143 12.30 14.96 11.98
C ASN A 143 13.12 13.66 11.84
N ILE A 144 12.49 12.59 11.37
CA ILE A 144 13.13 11.33 11.01
C ILE A 144 13.16 11.25 9.47
N ASP A 145 14.31 10.95 8.90
CA ASP A 145 14.43 10.74 7.46
C ASP A 145 13.77 9.41 7.07
N GLY A 146 12.56 9.50 6.50
CA GLY A 146 11.77 8.33 6.07
C GLY A 146 12.37 7.63 4.84
N ILE A 147 13.09 8.35 4.00
CA ILE A 147 13.74 7.80 2.80
C ILE A 147 15.02 7.05 3.20
N ASP A 148 15.83 7.60 4.12
CA ASP A 148 16.98 6.87 4.67
C ASP A 148 16.53 5.59 5.40
N LEU A 149 15.42 5.63 6.12
CA LEU A 149 14.84 4.43 6.73
C LEU A 149 14.56 3.34 5.69
N ILE A 150 13.92 3.67 4.55
CA ILE A 150 13.67 2.71 3.47
C ILE A 150 14.98 2.14 2.94
N SER A 151 15.97 3.00 2.66
CA SER A 151 17.29 2.60 2.15
C SER A 151 18.00 1.64 3.12
N SER A 152 17.98 1.97 4.40
CA SER A 152 18.54 1.14 5.47
C SER A 152 17.87 -0.24 5.57
N ILE A 153 16.53 -0.28 5.51
CA ILE A 153 15.77 -1.53 5.50
C ILE A 153 16.12 -2.36 4.26
N LYS A 154 16.10 -1.76 3.07
CA LYS A 154 16.42 -2.46 1.81
C LYS A 154 17.80 -3.08 1.85
N ARG A 155 18.78 -2.34 2.33
CA ARG A 155 20.15 -2.83 2.47
C ARG A 155 20.23 -4.06 3.39
N VAL A 156 19.60 -3.99 4.58
CA VAL A 156 19.61 -5.11 5.53
C VAL A 156 18.88 -6.32 4.97
N PHE A 157 17.72 -6.12 4.36
CA PHE A 157 16.93 -7.21 3.77
C PHE A 157 17.68 -7.90 2.64
N THR A 158 18.33 -7.13 1.76
CA THR A 158 19.13 -7.67 0.67
C THR A 158 20.33 -8.49 1.19
N LEU A 159 21.08 -7.94 2.15
CA LEU A 159 22.26 -8.62 2.72
C LEU A 159 21.92 -9.92 3.45
N ASN A 160 20.70 -10.05 3.98
CA ASN A 160 20.28 -11.22 4.75
C ASN A 160 19.30 -12.12 3.97
N GLY A 161 19.06 -11.88 2.67
CA GLY A 161 18.14 -12.68 1.87
C GLY A 161 16.68 -12.66 2.33
N ILE A 162 16.25 -11.56 2.97
CA ILE A 162 14.89 -11.38 3.45
C ILE A 162 13.99 -11.02 2.28
N THR A 163 12.89 -11.76 2.11
CA THR A 163 11.94 -11.62 0.99
C THR A 163 10.71 -10.76 1.31
N THR A 164 10.59 -10.26 2.52
CA THR A 164 9.53 -9.33 2.92
C THR A 164 9.61 -8.06 2.07
N ASN A 165 8.49 -7.66 1.46
CA ASN A 165 8.44 -6.47 0.59
C ASN A 165 8.31 -5.19 1.42
N ILE A 166 8.98 -4.14 0.96
CA ILE A 166 8.93 -2.80 1.54
C ILE A 166 7.81 -2.02 0.83
N LEU A 167 6.74 -1.71 1.56
CA LEU A 167 5.59 -0.95 1.10
C LEU A 167 5.66 0.46 1.72
N ALA A 168 6.25 1.42 1.02
CA ALA A 168 6.33 2.80 1.50
C ALA A 168 4.94 3.41 1.64
N ALA A 169 4.60 3.88 2.83
CA ALA A 169 3.30 4.42 3.20
C ALA A 169 3.39 5.87 3.69
N SER A 170 2.24 6.50 3.93
CA SER A 170 2.18 7.92 4.30
C SER A 170 2.82 8.83 3.24
N ILE A 171 2.61 8.50 1.98
CA ILE A 171 3.11 9.26 0.82
C ILE A 171 2.27 10.54 0.65
N ARG A 172 2.94 11.68 0.47
CA ARG A 172 2.29 13.00 0.41
C ARG A 172 2.67 13.84 -0.79
N SER A 173 3.65 13.40 -1.59
CA SER A 173 4.14 14.15 -2.75
C SER A 173 4.70 13.21 -3.82
N LEU A 174 4.93 13.74 -5.03
CA LEU A 174 5.62 13.02 -6.09
C LEU A 174 7.08 12.71 -5.71
N ASP A 175 7.73 13.59 -4.95
CA ASP A 175 9.10 13.36 -4.48
C ASP A 175 9.15 12.17 -3.53
N HIS A 176 8.17 12.02 -2.61
CA HIS A 176 8.09 10.83 -1.77
C HIS A 176 8.00 9.52 -2.58
N ILE A 177 7.26 9.52 -3.71
CA ILE A 177 7.17 8.35 -4.59
C ILE A 177 8.53 8.06 -5.22
N ASN A 178 9.10 9.09 -5.86
CA ASN A 178 10.35 8.98 -6.59
C ASN A 178 11.50 8.52 -5.68
N ASP A 179 11.62 9.14 -4.52
CA ASP A 179 12.71 8.88 -3.60
C ASP A 179 12.52 7.56 -2.84
N SER A 180 11.28 7.16 -2.54
CA SER A 180 11.00 5.82 -2.00
C SER A 180 11.45 4.71 -2.96
N TYR A 181 11.16 4.83 -4.26
CA TYR A 181 11.61 3.84 -5.23
C TYR A 181 13.13 3.86 -5.43
N LYS A 182 13.76 5.05 -5.47
CA LYS A 182 15.25 5.17 -5.53
C LYS A 182 15.89 4.53 -4.30
N ALA A 183 15.28 4.66 -3.12
CA ALA A 183 15.74 4.04 -1.88
C ALA A 183 15.51 2.53 -1.83
N GLY A 184 14.75 1.96 -2.76
CA GLY A 184 14.53 0.53 -2.90
C GLY A 184 13.21 0.01 -2.35
N ALA A 185 12.20 0.84 -2.19
CA ALA A 185 10.84 0.38 -1.93
C ALA A 185 10.36 -0.53 -3.07
N ASP A 186 9.70 -1.64 -2.73
CA ASP A 186 9.13 -2.56 -3.70
C ASP A 186 7.74 -2.07 -4.16
N ILE A 187 7.04 -1.38 -3.28
CA ILE A 187 5.68 -0.88 -3.42
C ILE A 187 5.59 0.51 -2.80
N VAL A 188 4.79 1.39 -3.39
CA VAL A 188 4.30 2.61 -2.72
C VAL A 188 2.78 2.55 -2.61
N THR A 189 2.23 3.01 -1.49
CA THR A 189 0.80 3.24 -1.35
C THR A 189 0.54 4.73 -1.15
N LEU A 190 -0.36 5.27 -1.94
CA LEU A 190 -0.56 6.71 -2.04
C LEU A 190 -2.03 7.10 -2.19
N PRO A 191 -2.43 8.27 -1.69
CA PRO A 191 -3.77 8.80 -1.89
C PRO A 191 -4.08 8.97 -3.38
N PRO A 192 -5.35 8.77 -3.82
CA PRO A 192 -5.76 8.93 -5.21
C PRO A 192 -5.35 10.27 -5.83
N LYS A 193 -5.44 11.37 -5.06
CA LYS A 193 -5.00 12.69 -5.51
C LYS A 193 -3.53 12.72 -5.96
N ILE A 194 -2.64 12.07 -5.20
CA ILE A 194 -1.21 12.01 -5.54
C ILE A 194 -1.00 11.10 -6.76
N PHE A 195 -1.79 10.00 -6.88
CA PHE A 195 -1.77 9.17 -8.07
C PHE A 195 -2.14 9.96 -9.34
N GLU A 196 -3.17 10.80 -9.27
CA GLU A 196 -3.57 11.67 -10.38
C GLU A 196 -2.50 12.71 -10.74
N GLU A 197 -1.74 13.21 -9.76
CA GLU A 197 -0.64 14.14 -9.99
C GLU A 197 0.50 13.51 -10.80
N MET A 198 0.69 12.18 -10.76
CA MET A 198 1.73 11.48 -11.52
C MET A 198 1.57 11.61 -13.04
N TYR A 199 0.36 11.87 -13.53
CA TYR A 199 0.10 12.07 -14.97
C TYR A 199 0.38 13.51 -15.43
N LYS A 200 0.47 14.48 -14.53
CA LYS A 200 0.48 15.91 -14.85
C LYS A 200 1.91 16.40 -15.02
N HIS A 201 2.20 16.92 -16.21
CA HIS A 201 3.47 17.58 -16.46
C HIS A 201 3.30 18.66 -17.55
N SER A 202 3.73 19.88 -17.26
CA SER A 202 3.57 21.03 -18.18
C SER A 202 4.22 20.83 -19.55
N LEU A 203 5.35 20.12 -19.61
CA LEU A 203 6.00 19.80 -20.88
C LEU A 203 5.20 18.78 -21.70
N THR A 204 4.49 17.87 -21.07
CA THR A 204 3.59 16.93 -21.74
C THR A 204 2.44 17.70 -22.40
N ASP A 205 1.82 18.64 -21.66
CA ASP A 205 0.72 19.46 -22.17
C ASP A 205 1.18 20.32 -23.34
N GLN A 206 2.36 20.95 -23.25
CA GLN A 206 2.97 21.72 -24.34
C GLN A 206 3.28 20.84 -25.55
N GLY A 207 3.82 19.64 -25.34
CA GLY A 207 4.11 18.69 -26.42
C GLY A 207 2.85 18.25 -27.15
N LEU A 208 1.79 17.93 -26.42
CA LEU A 208 0.49 17.56 -27.01
C LEU A 208 -0.11 18.70 -27.82
N ALA A 209 -0.06 19.93 -27.33
CA ALA A 209 -0.55 21.10 -28.05
C ALA A 209 0.22 21.32 -29.35
N GLN A 210 1.55 21.13 -29.35
CA GLN A 210 2.36 21.21 -30.57
C GLN A 210 2.00 20.08 -31.55
N PHE A 211 1.89 18.83 -31.08
CA PHE A 211 1.53 17.72 -31.97
C PHE A 211 0.15 17.87 -32.59
N ASP A 212 -0.84 18.37 -31.85
CA ASP A 212 -2.17 18.66 -32.38
C ASP A 212 -2.14 19.72 -33.48
N LYS A 213 -1.33 20.76 -33.29
CA LYS A 213 -1.12 21.80 -34.34
C LYS A 213 -0.51 21.20 -35.59
N ASP A 214 0.59 20.45 -35.47
CA ASP A 214 1.30 19.86 -36.60
C ASP A 214 0.40 18.86 -37.36
N TRP A 215 -0.38 18.06 -36.62
CA TRP A 215 -1.35 17.12 -37.19
C TRP A 215 -2.44 17.82 -38.03
N LYS A 216 -2.95 18.96 -37.54
CA LYS A 216 -3.94 19.76 -38.28
C LYS A 216 -3.36 20.40 -39.54
N GLU A 217 -2.06 20.72 -39.54
CA GLU A 217 -1.37 21.25 -40.73
C GLU A 217 -1.13 20.17 -41.79
N LEU A 218 -0.82 18.94 -41.39
CA LEU A 218 -0.63 17.80 -42.31
C LEU A 218 -1.92 17.36 -43.02
N ASN A 219 -3.09 17.66 -42.46
CA ASN A 219 -4.39 17.22 -43.00
C ASN A 219 -5.16 18.37 -43.70
N LYS A 220 -4.49 19.47 -44.03
CA LYS A 220 -4.99 20.55 -44.90
C LYS A 220 -4.58 20.32 -46.35
#